data_6dcc289eaa39099f2174e2c77fd1e30f
#
_entry.id   6dcc289eaa39099f2174e2c77fd1e30f
#
_cell.length_a   1.000
_cell.length_b   1.000
_cell.length_c   1.000
_cell.angle_alpha   90.00
_cell.angle_beta   90.00
_cell.angle_gamma   90.00
#
_symmetry.space_group_name_H-M   'P 1'
#
loop_
_entity.id
_entity.type
_entity.pdbx_description
1 polymer ?
#
loop_
_entity_poly.entity_id
_entity_poly.type
_entity_poly.pdbx_seq_one_letter_code
_entity_poly.pdbx_strand_id
1 'polypeptide(L)'
;MNTFIFVFLLSTPGVTAVLHTLRFFRTSSSDVPNFPEFVVVAYVDDVQIGHYDSNTRRAVLKQDWIKDAVGEDYIESLTARGRGDHLRFKAHLETLKQRFNQSGGVHTYQNMHGCEWDDETGEVNGYKQYAYDGEDFISLNLKEKIWIAAKQQAFITKLNWDNNKAMMSHCKYYYTQECPENLKKIMNVGRSFLMRTDLPSIKLLQRTPSSPVTCHATGFYPRYAEMFWRKDQEEKVLEGVDHGEILPNHDGSFQMSVDLNISLIRAEDWSRYDCVFQIKGVEEDLTVTLDKSVILKILKQGNKLKGTKVYINENLTKQNASIAWKARQIKKGGKIVKTWSKNCRIYILEEEDGKPVLIKTMDNLGKYEGST
;
A
#
# COMPACT_ATOMS: atom_id res chain seq x y z
N MET A 1 19.88 -28.70 -56.91
CA MET A 1 20.06 -28.89 -55.46
C MET A 1 19.81 -27.56 -54.78
N ASN A 2 18.59 -27.33 -54.23
CA ASN A 2 18.24 -26.12 -53.57
C ASN A 2 18.47 -26.33 -52.05
N THR A 3 19.46 -25.65 -51.50
CA THR A 3 19.75 -25.67 -50.07
C THR A 3 18.85 -24.67 -49.38
N PHE A 4 17.82 -25.13 -48.66
CA PHE A 4 17.02 -24.29 -47.78
C PHE A 4 17.81 -24.05 -46.48
N ILE A 5 18.22 -22.78 -46.27
CA ILE A 5 18.78 -22.33 -45.02
C ILE A 5 17.62 -22.01 -44.07
N PHE A 6 17.39 -22.87 -43.06
CA PHE A 6 16.51 -22.57 -41.95
C PHE A 6 17.22 -21.59 -41.00
N VAL A 7 16.80 -20.33 -41.01
CA VAL A 7 17.19 -19.35 -40.01
C VAL A 7 16.31 -19.60 -38.77
N PHE A 8 16.88 -20.24 -37.75
CA PHE A 8 16.28 -20.29 -36.43
C PHE A 8 16.39 -18.89 -35.81
N LEU A 9 15.29 -18.13 -35.78
CA LEU A 9 15.16 -16.98 -34.92
C LEU A 9 15.05 -17.49 -33.47
N LEU A 10 16.20 -17.47 -32.77
CA LEU A 10 16.22 -17.61 -31.32
C LEU A 10 15.54 -16.38 -30.75
N SER A 11 14.28 -16.50 -30.38
CA SER A 11 13.62 -15.52 -29.52
C SER A 11 14.28 -15.62 -28.14
N THR A 12 15.28 -14.76 -27.89
CA THR A 12 15.74 -14.55 -26.53
C THR A 12 14.54 -14.00 -25.73
N PRO A 13 14.21 -14.58 -24.57
CA PRO A 13 13.24 -13.96 -23.68
C PRO A 13 13.76 -12.56 -23.40
N GLY A 14 13.01 -11.54 -23.85
CA GLY A 14 13.38 -10.15 -23.61
C GLY A 14 13.43 -9.94 -22.10
N VAL A 15 14.61 -9.70 -21.56
CA VAL A 15 14.76 -9.20 -20.19
C VAL A 15 14.07 -7.84 -20.22
N THR A 16 12.95 -7.72 -19.53
CA THR A 16 12.25 -6.42 -19.43
C THR A 16 12.97 -5.61 -18.38
N ALA A 17 13.57 -4.49 -18.77
CA ALA A 17 14.12 -3.48 -17.88
C ALA A 17 13.16 -3.17 -16.73
N VAL A 18 13.67 -3.14 -15.52
CA VAL A 18 12.89 -2.78 -14.33
C VAL A 18 13.39 -1.43 -13.81
N LEU A 19 12.49 -0.45 -13.82
CA LEU A 19 12.76 0.86 -13.27
C LEU A 19 12.55 0.85 -11.76
N HIS A 20 13.62 0.99 -11.00
CA HIS A 20 13.59 1.09 -9.55
C HIS A 20 13.57 2.54 -9.09
N THR A 21 12.90 2.81 -7.98
CA THR A 21 12.69 4.17 -7.47
C THR A 21 12.96 4.28 -5.97
N LEU A 22 13.60 5.38 -5.55
CA LEU A 22 13.67 5.79 -4.16
C LEU A 22 13.01 7.15 -4.01
N ARG A 23 11.88 7.20 -3.31
CA ARG A 23 10.99 8.37 -3.23
C ARG A 23 10.79 8.84 -1.81
N PHE A 24 10.81 10.15 -1.63
CA PHE A 24 10.53 10.81 -0.36
C PHE A 24 9.39 11.82 -0.54
N PHE A 25 8.41 11.75 0.33
CA PHE A 25 7.32 12.72 0.41
C PHE A 25 7.40 13.42 1.76
N ARG A 26 7.44 14.74 1.75
CA ARG A 26 7.44 15.59 2.94
C ARG A 26 6.23 16.50 2.88
N THR A 27 5.46 16.53 3.96
CA THR A 27 4.28 17.40 4.08
C THR A 27 4.36 18.16 5.37
N SER A 28 4.33 19.49 5.29
CA SER A 28 4.04 20.36 6.42
C SER A 28 2.63 20.89 6.29
N SER A 29 1.90 20.89 7.39
CA SER A 29 0.54 21.42 7.46
C SER A 29 0.38 22.34 8.67
N SER A 30 -0.47 23.37 8.53
CA SER A 30 -0.88 24.24 9.63
C SER A 30 -2.29 23.87 10.08
N ASP A 31 -2.49 23.84 11.40
CA ASP A 31 -3.80 23.82 12.06
C ASP A 31 -4.76 22.70 11.62
N VAL A 32 -4.23 21.54 11.19
CA VAL A 32 -5.04 20.35 10.85
C VAL A 32 -5.29 19.52 12.12
N PRO A 33 -6.53 19.42 12.62
CA PRO A 33 -6.84 18.63 13.80
C PRO A 33 -6.44 17.16 13.62
N ASN A 34 -5.75 16.59 14.61
CA ASN A 34 -5.30 15.19 14.63
C ASN A 34 -4.32 14.79 13.50
N PHE A 35 -3.73 15.76 12.81
CA PHE A 35 -2.66 15.52 11.84
C PHE A 35 -1.35 16.17 12.34
N PRO A 36 -0.19 15.52 12.18
CA PRO A 36 1.09 16.11 12.57
C PRO A 36 1.42 17.36 11.74
N GLU A 37 2.06 18.37 12.37
CA GLU A 37 2.56 19.56 11.63
C GLU A 37 3.52 19.20 10.49
N PHE A 38 4.26 18.08 10.64
CA PHE A 38 5.22 17.65 9.64
C PHE A 38 5.32 16.12 9.58
N VAL A 39 5.28 15.58 8.37
CA VAL A 39 5.41 14.14 8.10
C VAL A 39 6.40 13.92 6.96
N VAL A 40 7.20 12.89 7.07
CA VAL A 40 8.02 12.34 5.98
C VAL A 40 7.69 10.87 5.81
N VAL A 41 7.49 10.45 4.57
CA VAL A 41 7.42 9.03 4.20
C VAL A 41 8.44 8.75 3.11
N ALA A 42 9.08 7.58 3.20
CA ALA A 42 10.06 7.11 2.23
C ALA A 42 9.59 5.79 1.62
N TYR A 43 9.74 5.67 0.32
CA TYR A 43 9.40 4.47 -0.46
C TYR A 43 10.58 4.01 -1.29
N VAL A 44 10.75 2.69 -1.40
CA VAL A 44 11.49 2.05 -2.47
C VAL A 44 10.49 1.30 -3.34
N ASP A 45 10.49 1.61 -4.62
CA ASP A 45 9.43 1.21 -5.54
C ASP A 45 8.05 1.57 -4.94
N ASP A 46 7.18 0.62 -4.70
CA ASP A 46 5.88 0.84 -4.08
C ASP A 46 5.81 0.44 -2.60
N VAL A 47 6.95 0.09 -1.99
CA VAL A 47 7.02 -0.35 -0.59
C VAL A 47 7.46 0.79 0.32
N GLN A 48 6.65 1.12 1.32
CA GLN A 48 7.04 2.10 2.33
C GLN A 48 8.16 1.54 3.20
N ILE A 49 9.29 2.23 3.22
CA ILE A 49 10.48 1.83 3.99
C ILE A 49 10.73 2.68 5.22
N GLY A 50 10.20 3.91 5.26
CA GLY A 50 10.45 4.82 6.37
C GLY A 50 9.31 5.78 6.63
N HIS A 51 9.26 6.27 7.86
CA HIS A 51 8.30 7.26 8.34
C HIS A 51 8.93 8.13 9.42
N TYR A 52 8.63 9.43 9.40
CA TYR A 52 8.90 10.38 10.48
C TYR A 52 7.69 11.30 10.63
N ASP A 53 7.32 11.64 11.84
CA ASP A 53 6.33 12.68 12.11
C ASP A 53 6.74 13.59 13.27
N SER A 54 6.14 14.80 13.29
CA SER A 54 6.45 15.83 14.30
C SER A 54 5.91 15.49 15.69
N ASN A 55 4.92 14.60 15.82
CA ASN A 55 4.36 14.22 17.13
C ASN A 55 5.32 13.28 17.87
N THR A 56 5.78 12.24 17.19
CA THR A 56 6.74 11.28 17.75
C THR A 56 8.17 11.81 17.72
N ARG A 57 8.49 12.69 16.79
CA ARG A 57 9.82 13.30 16.54
C ARG A 57 10.92 12.26 16.37
N ARG A 58 10.56 11.06 15.87
CA ARG A 58 11.47 9.94 15.64
C ARG A 58 11.22 9.34 14.25
N ALA A 59 12.31 8.98 13.59
CA ALA A 59 12.26 8.19 12.36
C ALA A 59 12.02 6.72 12.71
N VAL A 60 11.18 6.05 11.93
CA VAL A 60 10.85 4.64 12.07
C VAL A 60 11.02 3.96 10.71
N LEU A 61 11.79 2.90 10.67
CA LEU A 61 11.86 2.02 9.51
C LEU A 61 10.65 1.07 9.55
N LYS A 62 10.02 0.87 8.40
CA LYS A 62 8.76 0.13 8.28
C LYS A 62 8.96 -1.35 7.92
N GLN A 63 10.12 -1.70 7.38
CA GLN A 63 10.44 -3.04 6.92
C GLN A 63 11.54 -3.66 7.79
N ASP A 64 11.35 -4.90 8.25
CA ASP A 64 12.30 -5.58 9.13
C ASP A 64 13.63 -5.84 8.43
N TRP A 65 13.62 -6.21 7.14
CA TRP A 65 14.82 -6.43 6.35
C TRP A 65 15.74 -5.19 6.25
N ILE A 66 15.19 -3.96 6.34
CA ILE A 66 16.02 -2.73 6.44
C ILE A 66 16.51 -2.53 7.87
N LYS A 67 15.66 -2.76 8.87
CA LYS A 67 16.04 -2.60 10.29
C LYS A 67 17.24 -3.47 10.64
N ASP A 68 17.24 -4.72 10.14
CA ASP A 68 18.29 -5.69 10.39
C ASP A 68 19.61 -5.32 9.67
N ALA A 69 19.53 -4.53 8.60
CA ALA A 69 20.69 -4.11 7.80
C ALA A 69 21.34 -2.81 8.27
N VAL A 70 20.67 -2.01 9.11
CA VAL A 70 21.16 -0.70 9.56
C VAL A 70 21.17 -0.64 11.08
N GLY A 71 22.18 0.04 11.65
CA GLY A 71 22.29 0.24 13.09
C GLY A 71 21.41 1.38 13.62
N GLU A 72 21.28 1.48 14.94
CA GLU A 72 20.52 2.54 15.62
C GLU A 72 21.06 3.95 15.28
N ASP A 73 22.37 4.11 15.11
CA ASP A 73 23.03 5.37 14.70
C ASP A 73 22.46 5.92 13.38
N TYR A 74 22.14 5.02 12.44
CA TYR A 74 21.52 5.40 11.19
C TYR A 74 20.10 5.95 11.41
N ILE A 75 19.31 5.28 12.25
CA ILE A 75 17.94 5.71 12.62
C ILE A 75 18.00 7.06 13.34
N GLU A 76 19.00 7.26 14.21
CA GLU A 76 19.22 8.54 14.87
C GLU A 76 19.58 9.66 13.88
N SER A 77 20.41 9.37 12.88
CA SER A 77 20.75 10.31 11.81
C SER A 77 19.51 10.72 11.00
N LEU A 78 18.65 9.77 10.65
CA LEU A 78 17.37 10.04 9.98
C LEU A 78 16.43 10.88 10.87
N THR A 79 16.42 10.60 12.16
CA THR A 79 15.63 11.35 13.14
C THR A 79 16.12 12.81 13.24
N ALA A 80 17.43 13.04 13.30
CA ALA A 80 18.00 14.37 13.30
C ALA A 80 17.67 15.15 12.02
N ARG A 81 17.76 14.50 10.84
CA ARG A 81 17.34 15.08 9.55
C ARG A 81 15.86 15.47 9.57
N GLY A 82 14.97 14.56 10.05
CA GLY A 82 13.54 14.82 10.17
C GLY A 82 13.21 16.04 11.03
N ARG A 83 13.91 16.19 12.16
CA ARG A 83 13.78 17.39 13.04
C ARG A 83 14.22 18.67 12.33
N GLY A 84 15.33 18.65 11.61
CA GLY A 84 15.82 19.80 10.84
C GLY A 84 14.87 20.15 9.69
N ASP A 85 14.37 19.17 8.98
CA ASP A 85 13.39 19.35 7.91
C ASP A 85 12.08 19.93 8.43
N HIS A 86 11.59 19.49 9.58
CA HIS A 86 10.39 20.02 10.21
C HIS A 86 10.52 21.54 10.45
N LEU A 87 11.60 21.99 11.08
CA LEU A 87 11.82 23.42 11.33
C LEU A 87 11.87 24.24 10.05
N ARG A 88 12.57 23.72 9.04
CA ARG A 88 12.70 24.38 7.74
C ARG A 88 11.36 24.44 6.99
N PHE A 89 10.58 23.38 6.97
CA PHE A 89 9.27 23.32 6.30
C PHE A 89 8.26 24.23 7.00
N LYS A 90 8.24 24.27 8.33
CA LYS A 90 7.42 25.20 9.11
C LYS A 90 7.73 26.65 8.74
N ALA A 91 9.01 27.02 8.70
CA ALA A 91 9.43 28.38 8.31
C ALA A 91 9.03 28.73 6.86
N HIS A 92 9.16 27.77 5.94
CA HIS A 92 8.71 27.98 4.55
C HIS A 92 7.20 28.15 4.46
N LEU A 93 6.42 27.33 5.17
CA LEU A 93 4.96 27.43 5.20
C LEU A 93 4.51 28.82 5.69
N GLU A 94 5.07 29.32 6.78
CA GLU A 94 4.76 30.66 7.28
C GLU A 94 5.17 31.79 6.29
N THR A 95 6.31 31.64 5.63
CA THR A 95 6.74 32.59 4.58
C THR A 95 5.76 32.58 3.39
N LEU A 96 5.24 31.41 3.01
CA LEU A 96 4.30 31.28 1.90
C LEU A 96 2.94 31.86 2.26
N LYS A 97 2.42 31.60 3.47
CA LYS A 97 1.18 32.23 3.96
C LYS A 97 1.25 33.75 3.81
N GLN A 98 2.33 34.38 4.25
CA GLN A 98 2.53 35.83 4.08
C GLN A 98 2.58 36.24 2.61
N ARG A 99 3.29 35.50 1.76
CA ARG A 99 3.45 35.80 0.35
C ARG A 99 2.15 35.68 -0.44
N PHE A 100 1.25 34.82 -0.02
CA PHE A 100 -0.09 34.65 -0.58
C PHE A 100 -1.15 35.55 0.09
N ASN A 101 -0.74 36.45 1.03
CA ASN A 101 -1.63 37.31 1.82
C ASN A 101 -2.69 36.53 2.60
N GLN A 102 -2.32 35.36 3.15
CA GLN A 102 -3.19 34.50 3.94
C GLN A 102 -2.87 34.69 5.43
N SER A 103 -3.88 35.00 6.23
CA SER A 103 -3.74 35.27 7.67
C SER A 103 -4.14 34.11 8.58
N GLY A 104 -4.81 33.14 8.06
CA GLY A 104 -5.30 31.94 8.79
C GLY A 104 -5.74 30.84 7.85
N GLY A 105 -6.28 29.77 8.43
CA GLY A 105 -6.74 28.61 7.68
C GLY A 105 -5.73 27.48 7.62
N VAL A 106 -6.17 26.36 7.08
CA VAL A 106 -5.35 25.18 6.86
C VAL A 106 -4.55 25.37 5.57
N HIS A 107 -3.23 25.32 5.69
CA HIS A 107 -2.30 25.42 4.57
C HIS A 107 -1.33 24.26 4.58
N THR A 108 -0.89 23.85 3.39
CA THR A 108 0.05 22.75 3.22
C THR A 108 1.23 23.15 2.35
N TYR A 109 2.43 22.73 2.76
CA TYR A 109 3.63 22.83 1.94
C TYR A 109 4.24 21.45 1.78
N GLN A 110 4.30 20.97 0.54
CA GLN A 110 4.67 19.61 0.20
C GLN A 110 5.93 19.57 -0.65
N ASN A 111 6.72 18.53 -0.49
CA ASN A 111 7.85 18.22 -1.35
C ASN A 111 7.86 16.75 -1.71
N MET A 112 8.00 16.48 -2.98
CA MET A 112 8.33 15.15 -3.49
C MET A 112 9.72 15.21 -4.12
N HIS A 113 10.59 14.27 -3.77
CA HIS A 113 11.90 14.15 -4.39
C HIS A 113 12.38 12.71 -4.34
N GLY A 114 13.30 12.39 -5.24
CA GLY A 114 13.85 11.05 -5.31
C GLY A 114 14.72 10.84 -6.54
N CYS A 115 15.05 9.58 -6.77
CA CYS A 115 15.77 9.13 -7.94
C CYS A 115 15.17 7.83 -8.48
N GLU A 116 15.44 7.59 -9.74
CA GLU A 116 15.07 6.42 -10.50
C GLU A 116 16.33 5.80 -11.06
N TRP A 117 16.36 4.50 -11.13
CA TRP A 117 17.45 3.72 -11.70
C TRP A 117 16.89 2.57 -12.52
N ASP A 118 17.25 2.55 -13.78
CA ASP A 118 16.96 1.44 -14.68
C ASP A 118 18.09 0.39 -14.50
N ASP A 119 17.70 -0.82 -14.15
CA ASP A 119 18.67 -1.88 -13.79
C ASP A 119 19.38 -2.52 -14.99
N GLU A 120 18.80 -2.37 -16.20
CA GLU A 120 19.38 -2.89 -17.45
C GLU A 120 20.30 -1.86 -18.12
N THR A 121 19.82 -0.62 -18.29
CA THR A 121 20.56 0.43 -18.98
C THR A 121 21.53 1.17 -18.06
N GLY A 122 21.32 1.09 -16.74
CA GLY A 122 22.05 1.86 -15.75
C GLY A 122 21.67 3.34 -15.72
N GLU A 123 20.67 3.76 -16.49
CA GLU A 123 20.22 5.15 -16.53
C GLU A 123 19.69 5.59 -15.18
N VAL A 124 20.00 6.84 -14.84
CA VAL A 124 19.62 7.46 -13.58
C VAL A 124 18.91 8.76 -13.84
N ASN A 125 17.74 8.93 -13.25
CA ASN A 125 17.00 10.18 -13.20
C ASN A 125 16.80 10.63 -11.76
N GLY A 126 16.75 11.95 -11.54
CA GLY A 126 16.42 12.51 -10.26
C GLY A 126 15.44 13.68 -10.39
N TYR A 127 14.63 13.86 -9.38
CA TYR A 127 13.61 14.91 -9.38
C TYR A 127 13.43 15.53 -8.00
N LYS A 128 13.00 16.78 -8.00
CA LYS A 128 12.63 17.50 -6.78
C LYS A 128 11.60 18.57 -7.11
N GLN A 129 10.45 18.47 -6.48
CA GLN A 129 9.37 19.42 -6.69
C GLN A 129 8.65 19.76 -5.39
N TYR A 130 8.06 20.94 -5.35
CA TYR A 130 7.30 21.46 -4.23
C TYR A 130 5.92 21.89 -4.67
N ALA A 131 4.95 21.70 -3.79
CA ALA A 131 3.58 22.17 -3.94
C ALA A 131 3.17 23.02 -2.74
N TYR A 132 2.25 23.94 -2.96
CA TYR A 132 1.61 24.74 -1.93
C TYR A 132 0.09 24.63 -2.09
N ASP A 133 -0.62 24.25 -1.03
CA ASP A 133 -2.06 24.00 -1.02
C ASP A 133 -2.52 23.05 -2.12
N GLY A 134 -1.74 21.99 -2.37
CA GLY A 134 -2.03 20.96 -3.38
C GLY A 134 -1.71 21.34 -4.82
N GLU A 135 -1.23 22.58 -5.06
CA GLU A 135 -0.89 23.03 -6.41
C GLU A 135 0.61 23.19 -6.60
N ASP A 136 1.09 22.93 -7.81
CA ASP A 136 2.51 23.06 -8.16
C ASP A 136 3.05 24.46 -7.82
N PHE A 137 4.17 24.49 -7.12
CA PHE A 137 4.82 25.71 -6.68
C PHE A 137 6.16 25.93 -7.38
N ILE A 138 7.12 25.01 -7.21
CA ILE A 138 8.45 25.11 -7.84
C ILE A 138 9.06 23.71 -8.00
N SER A 139 9.69 23.46 -9.14
CA SER A 139 10.38 22.20 -9.46
C SER A 139 11.81 22.43 -9.95
N LEU A 140 12.67 21.44 -9.72
CA LEU A 140 14.07 21.46 -10.16
C LEU A 140 14.22 20.78 -11.51
N ASN A 141 14.70 21.50 -12.52
CA ASN A 141 15.22 20.93 -13.74
C ASN A 141 16.72 20.63 -13.54
N LEU A 142 17.04 19.37 -13.28
CA LEU A 142 18.43 18.94 -13.06
C LEU A 142 19.31 19.03 -14.28
N LYS A 143 18.75 18.85 -15.49
CA LYS A 143 19.45 18.89 -16.75
C LYS A 143 19.95 20.32 -17.02
N GLU A 144 19.05 21.28 -16.91
CA GLU A 144 19.32 22.70 -17.14
C GLU A 144 19.92 23.40 -15.92
N LYS A 145 19.88 22.75 -14.75
CA LYS A 145 20.36 23.28 -13.44
C LYS A 145 19.67 24.59 -13.08
N ILE A 146 18.35 24.64 -13.26
CA ILE A 146 17.50 25.78 -12.90
C ILE A 146 16.25 25.31 -12.16
N TRP A 147 15.66 26.19 -11.40
CA TRP A 147 14.35 26.02 -10.84
C TRP A 147 13.27 26.56 -11.75
N ILE A 148 12.16 25.86 -11.88
CA ILE A 148 10.99 26.25 -12.68
C ILE A 148 9.89 26.66 -11.71
N ALA A 149 9.51 27.94 -11.73
CA ALA A 149 8.41 28.47 -10.95
C ALA A 149 7.09 28.21 -11.67
N ALA A 150 6.17 27.50 -11.04
CA ALA A 150 4.84 27.23 -11.59
C ALA A 150 3.86 28.39 -11.34
N LYS A 151 4.18 29.28 -10.38
CA LYS A 151 3.34 30.43 -9.99
C LYS A 151 4.18 31.69 -9.81
N GLN A 152 3.54 32.86 -9.94
CA GLN A 152 4.21 34.16 -9.74
C GLN A 152 4.83 34.26 -8.35
N GLN A 153 4.15 33.74 -7.33
CA GLN A 153 4.62 33.75 -5.94
C GLN A 153 5.88 32.88 -5.71
N ALA A 154 6.19 31.95 -6.62
CA ALA A 154 7.40 31.15 -6.57
C ALA A 154 8.62 31.85 -7.20
N PHE A 155 8.43 32.95 -7.92
CA PHE A 155 9.49 33.59 -8.70
C PHE A 155 10.66 34.07 -7.82
N ILE A 156 10.39 34.68 -6.67
CA ILE A 156 11.45 35.08 -5.75
C ILE A 156 12.21 33.89 -5.16
N THR A 157 11.51 32.78 -4.92
CA THR A 157 12.14 31.52 -4.48
C THR A 157 13.06 31.00 -5.57
N LYS A 158 12.60 31.00 -6.84
CA LYS A 158 13.41 30.62 -8.00
C LYS A 158 14.69 31.44 -8.08
N LEU A 159 14.59 32.78 -8.04
CA LEU A 159 15.75 33.67 -8.09
C LEU A 159 16.78 33.37 -6.99
N ASN A 160 16.31 33.19 -5.77
CA ASN A 160 17.17 32.90 -4.63
C ASN A 160 17.83 31.52 -4.76
N TRP A 161 17.10 30.51 -5.23
CA TRP A 161 17.60 29.16 -5.33
C TRP A 161 18.50 28.95 -6.56
N ASP A 162 18.22 29.59 -7.69
CA ASP A 162 19.11 29.59 -8.87
C ASP A 162 20.47 30.23 -8.56
N ASN A 163 20.47 31.30 -7.75
CA ASN A 163 21.68 31.98 -7.32
C ASN A 163 22.50 31.21 -6.27
N ASN A 164 21.89 30.21 -5.60
CA ASN A 164 22.57 29.42 -4.61
C ASN A 164 23.35 28.25 -5.26
N LYS A 165 24.56 28.54 -5.72
CA LYS A 165 25.42 27.57 -6.40
C LYS A 165 25.76 26.34 -5.53
N ALA A 166 25.92 26.53 -4.22
CA ALA A 166 26.21 25.43 -3.29
C ALA A 166 25.02 24.45 -3.21
N MET A 167 23.80 24.98 -3.07
CA MET A 167 22.59 24.16 -3.07
C MET A 167 22.42 23.42 -4.40
N MET A 168 22.66 24.11 -5.52
CA MET A 168 22.54 23.48 -6.85
C MET A 168 23.55 22.36 -7.06
N SER A 169 24.80 22.57 -6.63
CA SER A 169 25.85 21.54 -6.69
C SER A 169 25.51 20.33 -5.80
N HIS A 170 24.98 20.58 -4.60
CA HIS A 170 24.51 19.53 -3.70
C HIS A 170 23.32 18.77 -4.31
N CYS A 171 22.33 19.45 -4.86
CA CYS A 171 21.22 18.78 -5.55
C CYS A 171 21.70 17.91 -6.70
N LYS A 172 22.62 18.43 -7.54
CA LYS A 172 23.18 17.64 -8.64
C LYS A 172 23.86 16.37 -8.11
N TYR A 173 24.79 16.50 -7.16
CA TYR A 173 25.51 15.36 -6.58
C TYR A 173 24.54 14.36 -5.95
N TYR A 174 23.58 14.84 -5.15
CA TYR A 174 22.60 13.99 -4.47
C TYR A 174 21.80 13.15 -5.47
N TYR A 175 21.20 13.77 -6.49
CA TYR A 175 20.29 13.08 -7.40
C TYR A 175 20.99 12.23 -8.48
N THR A 176 22.24 12.54 -8.80
CA THR A 176 22.98 11.78 -9.83
C THR A 176 23.97 10.75 -9.26
N GLN A 177 24.28 10.82 -7.96
CA GLN A 177 25.26 9.92 -7.33
C GLN A 177 24.71 9.31 -6.04
N GLU A 178 24.49 10.11 -4.99
CA GLU A 178 24.18 9.62 -3.65
C GLU A 178 22.85 8.85 -3.60
N CYS A 179 21.78 9.39 -4.19
CA CYS A 179 20.47 8.76 -4.17
C CYS A 179 20.44 7.43 -4.94
N PRO A 180 20.97 7.31 -6.18
CA PRO A 180 21.06 6.04 -6.89
C PRO A 180 21.93 5.00 -6.18
N GLU A 181 23.05 5.42 -5.57
CA GLU A 181 23.87 4.52 -4.77
C GLU A 181 23.11 3.97 -3.56
N ASN A 182 22.36 4.83 -2.87
CA ASN A 182 21.50 4.42 -1.76
C ASN A 182 20.38 3.49 -2.23
N LEU A 183 19.74 3.79 -3.38
CA LEU A 183 18.74 2.92 -3.98
C LEU A 183 19.31 1.53 -4.26
N LYS A 184 20.47 1.45 -4.92
CA LYS A 184 21.16 0.18 -5.22
C LYS A 184 21.50 -0.61 -3.95
N LYS A 185 21.96 0.07 -2.89
CA LYS A 185 22.23 -0.57 -1.59
C LYS A 185 20.94 -1.14 -0.98
N ILE A 186 19.85 -0.38 -1.00
CA ILE A 186 18.54 -0.81 -0.49
C ILE A 186 18.03 -2.01 -1.30
N MET A 187 18.10 -1.95 -2.63
CA MET A 187 17.72 -3.05 -3.51
C MET A 187 18.52 -4.32 -3.22
N ASN A 188 19.82 -4.20 -2.99
CA ASN A 188 20.66 -5.35 -2.67
C ASN A 188 20.29 -6.01 -1.33
N VAL A 189 20.08 -5.20 -0.28
CA VAL A 189 19.66 -5.69 1.04
C VAL A 189 18.25 -6.28 1.01
N GLY A 190 17.33 -5.60 0.30
CA GLY A 190 15.92 -5.98 0.21
C GLY A 190 15.59 -6.96 -0.91
N ARG A 191 16.56 -7.49 -1.65
CA ARG A 191 16.35 -8.23 -2.90
C ARG A 191 15.34 -9.37 -2.75
N SER A 192 15.46 -10.20 -1.74
CA SER A 192 14.56 -11.32 -1.49
C SER A 192 13.11 -10.89 -1.21
N PHE A 193 12.93 -9.71 -0.64
CA PHE A 193 11.64 -9.12 -0.34
C PHE A 193 11.06 -8.36 -1.54
N LEU A 194 11.86 -7.53 -2.19
CA LEU A 194 11.44 -6.63 -3.28
C LEU A 194 11.24 -7.35 -4.62
N MET A 195 11.91 -8.51 -4.82
CA MET A 195 11.78 -9.31 -6.04
C MET A 195 10.89 -10.55 -5.86
N ARG A 196 10.17 -10.65 -4.73
CA ARG A 196 9.28 -11.78 -4.48
C ARG A 196 8.02 -11.69 -5.34
N THR A 197 7.37 -12.82 -5.51
CA THR A 197 6.01 -12.89 -6.05
C THR A 197 5.14 -13.60 -5.03
N ASP A 198 4.18 -12.88 -4.46
CA ASP A 198 3.20 -13.44 -3.51
C ASP A 198 1.84 -13.48 -4.17
N LEU A 199 1.20 -14.64 -4.13
CA LEU A 199 -0.15 -14.83 -4.64
C LEU A 199 -1.18 -14.39 -3.59
N PRO A 200 -2.31 -13.78 -4.00
CA PRO A 200 -3.31 -13.28 -3.08
C PRO A 200 -4.19 -14.38 -2.48
N SER A 201 -4.80 -14.06 -1.36
CA SER A 201 -6.03 -14.70 -0.94
C SER A 201 -7.22 -13.99 -1.57
N ILE A 202 -7.95 -14.66 -2.46
CA ILE A 202 -9.12 -14.10 -3.14
C ILE A 202 -10.40 -14.58 -2.45
N LYS A 203 -11.36 -13.66 -2.23
CA LYS A 203 -12.64 -13.97 -1.59
C LYS A 203 -13.76 -13.18 -2.22
N LEU A 204 -14.93 -13.81 -2.38
CA LEU A 204 -16.17 -13.15 -2.74
C LEU A 204 -16.91 -12.71 -1.48
N LEU A 205 -17.23 -11.43 -1.39
CA LEU A 205 -17.82 -10.79 -0.21
C LEU A 205 -19.15 -10.14 -0.58
N GLN A 206 -20.14 -10.24 0.30
CA GLN A 206 -21.41 -9.55 0.08
C GLN A 206 -21.96 -9.01 1.40
N ARG A 207 -22.43 -7.76 1.38
CA ARG A 207 -22.96 -7.09 2.58
C ARG A 207 -24.42 -7.48 2.85
N THR A 208 -25.25 -7.49 1.81
CA THR A 208 -26.66 -7.89 1.85
C THR A 208 -26.97 -8.67 0.57
N PRO A 209 -28.03 -9.49 0.54
CA PRO A 209 -28.39 -10.26 -0.65
C PRO A 209 -28.62 -9.42 -1.92
N SER A 210 -28.91 -8.12 -1.77
CA SER A 210 -29.13 -7.18 -2.88
C SER A 210 -27.92 -6.27 -3.15
N SER A 211 -26.85 -6.36 -2.35
CA SER A 211 -25.63 -5.60 -2.61
C SER A 211 -24.85 -6.22 -3.75
N PRO A 212 -23.97 -5.44 -4.44
CA PRO A 212 -22.96 -6.02 -5.31
C PRO A 212 -22.13 -7.11 -4.61
N VAL A 213 -21.63 -8.06 -5.38
CA VAL A 213 -20.63 -9.01 -4.90
C VAL A 213 -19.25 -8.42 -5.15
N THR A 214 -18.49 -8.24 -4.07
CA THR A 214 -17.11 -7.77 -4.11
C THR A 214 -16.17 -8.96 -4.23
N CYS A 215 -15.39 -9.02 -5.29
CA CYS A 215 -14.21 -9.86 -5.35
C CYS A 215 -13.05 -9.09 -4.70
N HIS A 216 -12.45 -9.65 -3.66
CA HIS A 216 -11.38 -9.03 -2.89
C HIS A 216 -10.14 -9.91 -2.86
N ALA A 217 -9.04 -9.39 -3.38
CA ALA A 217 -7.72 -10.01 -3.34
C ALA A 217 -6.84 -9.26 -2.35
N THR A 218 -6.14 -9.97 -1.47
CA THR A 218 -5.21 -9.36 -0.49
C THR A 218 -4.00 -10.25 -0.25
N GLY A 219 -2.86 -9.63 0.03
CA GLY A 219 -1.60 -10.29 0.30
C GLY A 219 -0.76 -10.56 -0.95
N PHE A 220 -1.03 -9.90 -2.07
CA PHE A 220 -0.25 -10.08 -3.29
C PHE A 220 0.94 -9.10 -3.38
N TYR A 221 1.96 -9.50 -4.09
CA TYR A 221 3.12 -8.70 -4.46
C TYR A 221 3.69 -9.25 -5.79
N PRO A 222 4.12 -8.43 -6.73
CA PRO A 222 4.22 -6.96 -6.72
C PRO A 222 2.86 -6.25 -6.90
N ARG A 223 2.89 -4.91 -6.89
CA ARG A 223 1.69 -4.08 -7.09
C ARG A 223 1.03 -4.22 -8.46
N TYR A 224 1.80 -4.63 -9.46
CA TYR A 224 1.35 -4.73 -10.85
C TYR A 224 0.47 -5.96 -11.05
N ALA A 225 -0.81 -5.79 -10.72
CA ALA A 225 -1.85 -6.80 -10.86
C ALA A 225 -3.09 -6.22 -11.51
N GLU A 226 -3.87 -7.06 -12.17
CA GLU A 226 -5.17 -6.72 -12.71
C GLU A 226 -6.22 -7.67 -12.12
N MET A 227 -7.43 -7.17 -11.86
CA MET A 227 -8.55 -7.98 -11.40
C MET A 227 -9.83 -7.52 -12.09
N PHE A 228 -10.59 -8.47 -12.63
CA PHE A 228 -11.79 -8.17 -13.38
C PHE A 228 -12.80 -9.33 -13.30
N TRP A 229 -14.03 -9.05 -13.65
CA TRP A 229 -15.04 -10.06 -13.85
C TRP A 229 -15.08 -10.52 -15.31
N ARG A 230 -15.19 -11.83 -15.53
CA ARG A 230 -15.24 -12.47 -16.84
C ARG A 230 -16.48 -13.35 -16.91
N LYS A 231 -17.13 -13.39 -18.08
CA LYS A 231 -18.28 -14.23 -18.36
C LYS A 231 -17.91 -15.28 -19.39
N ASP A 232 -18.42 -16.50 -19.22
CA ASP A 232 -18.22 -17.63 -20.12
C ASP A 232 -16.74 -17.93 -20.47
N GLN A 233 -15.82 -17.62 -19.56
CA GLN A 233 -14.37 -17.77 -19.69
C GLN A 233 -13.68 -16.89 -20.76
N GLU A 234 -14.42 -16.09 -21.51
CA GLU A 234 -13.88 -15.31 -22.63
C GLU A 234 -14.11 -13.81 -22.49
N GLU A 235 -15.31 -13.37 -22.11
CA GLU A 235 -15.73 -11.97 -22.17
C GLU A 235 -15.48 -11.22 -20.87
N LYS A 236 -14.67 -10.16 -20.91
CA LYS A 236 -14.49 -9.21 -19.76
C LYS A 236 -15.77 -8.41 -19.57
N VAL A 237 -16.37 -8.50 -18.39
CA VAL A 237 -17.59 -7.78 -18.04
C VAL A 237 -17.25 -6.33 -17.73
N LEU A 238 -17.92 -5.40 -18.42
CA LEU A 238 -17.73 -3.96 -18.24
C LEU A 238 -18.94 -3.29 -17.57
N GLU A 239 -20.14 -3.80 -17.86
CA GLU A 239 -21.38 -3.23 -17.34
C GLU A 239 -21.64 -3.71 -15.91
N GLY A 240 -21.97 -2.77 -15.01
CA GLY A 240 -22.24 -3.07 -13.60
C GLY A 240 -21.01 -3.51 -12.80
N VAL A 241 -19.81 -3.22 -13.29
CA VAL A 241 -18.53 -3.48 -12.61
C VAL A 241 -17.95 -2.17 -12.10
N ASP A 242 -17.50 -2.16 -10.84
CA ASP A 242 -16.80 -1.03 -10.22
C ASP A 242 -15.44 -1.51 -9.68
N HIS A 243 -14.37 -0.81 -10.09
CA HIS A 243 -12.99 -1.16 -9.73
C HIS A 243 -12.52 -0.30 -8.55
N GLY A 244 -12.07 -0.97 -7.48
CA GLY A 244 -11.34 -0.31 -6.40
C GLY A 244 -9.89 -0.04 -6.75
N GLU A 245 -9.26 0.82 -5.97
CA GLU A 245 -7.82 1.10 -6.07
C GLU A 245 -6.99 -0.03 -5.47
N ILE A 246 -5.73 -0.15 -5.93
CA ILE A 246 -4.73 -1.02 -5.29
C ILE A 246 -4.20 -0.30 -4.06
N LEU A 247 -4.45 -0.88 -2.89
CA LEU A 247 -4.09 -0.33 -1.59
C LEU A 247 -2.96 -1.12 -0.92
N PRO A 248 -2.03 -0.46 -0.23
CA PRO A 248 -0.96 -1.14 0.47
C PRO A 248 -1.43 -1.76 1.80
N ASN A 249 -0.89 -2.93 2.14
CA ASN A 249 -0.97 -3.55 3.46
C ASN A 249 0.23 -3.12 4.33
N HIS A 250 0.16 -3.35 5.65
CA HIS A 250 1.25 -3.01 6.57
C HIS A 250 2.51 -3.87 6.39
N ASP A 251 2.37 -5.07 5.84
CA ASP A 251 3.47 -6.02 5.57
C ASP A 251 4.16 -5.80 4.22
N GLY A 252 3.79 -4.74 3.50
CA GLY A 252 4.33 -4.40 2.18
C GLY A 252 3.71 -5.20 1.02
N SER A 253 2.71 -6.04 1.27
CA SER A 253 1.84 -6.61 0.23
C SER A 253 0.73 -5.63 -0.13
N PHE A 254 -0.10 -6.01 -1.12
CA PHE A 254 -1.17 -5.17 -1.62
C PHE A 254 -2.52 -5.86 -1.54
N GLN A 255 -3.58 -5.05 -1.67
CA GLN A 255 -4.95 -5.51 -1.77
C GLN A 255 -5.70 -4.70 -2.83
N MET A 256 -6.68 -5.33 -3.46
CA MET A 256 -7.60 -4.67 -4.37
C MET A 256 -8.97 -5.36 -4.36
N SER A 257 -9.96 -4.68 -4.92
CA SER A 257 -11.31 -5.21 -5.03
C SER A 257 -11.96 -4.81 -6.33
N VAL A 258 -12.91 -5.63 -6.80
CA VAL A 258 -13.79 -5.32 -7.93
C VAL A 258 -15.20 -5.76 -7.59
N ASP A 259 -16.15 -4.85 -7.70
CA ASP A 259 -17.56 -5.09 -7.41
C ASP A 259 -18.32 -5.50 -8.68
N LEU A 260 -19.22 -6.48 -8.55
CA LEU A 260 -20.14 -6.88 -9.60
C LEU A 260 -21.59 -6.66 -9.14
N ASN A 261 -22.34 -5.88 -9.91
CA ASN A 261 -23.75 -5.68 -9.66
C ASN A 261 -24.58 -6.89 -10.11
N ILE A 262 -24.87 -7.79 -9.17
CA ILE A 262 -25.61 -9.03 -9.42
C ILE A 262 -27.10 -8.84 -9.69
N SER A 263 -27.67 -7.64 -9.47
CA SER A 263 -29.08 -7.36 -9.79
C SER A 263 -29.37 -7.42 -11.29
N LEU A 264 -28.34 -7.30 -12.10
CA LEU A 264 -28.38 -7.41 -13.57
C LEU A 264 -28.26 -8.85 -14.08
N ILE A 265 -27.99 -9.81 -13.17
CA ILE A 265 -27.63 -11.19 -13.52
C ILE A 265 -28.67 -12.14 -12.87
N ARG A 266 -29.26 -13.04 -13.70
CA ARG A 266 -30.13 -14.08 -13.18
C ARG A 266 -29.34 -15.07 -12.32
N ALA A 267 -29.93 -15.54 -11.23
CA ALA A 267 -29.23 -16.45 -10.30
C ALA A 267 -28.76 -17.77 -10.95
N GLU A 268 -29.45 -18.23 -11.98
CA GLU A 268 -29.07 -19.41 -12.78
C GLU A 268 -27.84 -19.21 -13.64
N ASP A 269 -27.51 -17.94 -13.99
CA ASP A 269 -26.36 -17.59 -14.80
C ASP A 269 -25.09 -17.28 -13.96
N TRP A 270 -25.17 -17.28 -12.63
CA TRP A 270 -24.05 -16.91 -11.77
C TRP A 270 -22.80 -17.73 -12.03
N SER A 271 -22.92 -19.03 -12.23
CA SER A 271 -21.79 -19.95 -12.48
C SER A 271 -21.03 -19.67 -13.79
N ARG A 272 -21.55 -18.79 -14.63
CA ARG A 272 -20.89 -18.33 -15.87
C ARG A 272 -19.93 -17.17 -15.63
N TYR A 273 -19.95 -16.58 -14.41
CA TYR A 273 -19.14 -15.42 -14.07
C TYR A 273 -17.98 -15.82 -13.15
N ASP A 274 -16.78 -15.44 -13.55
CA ASP A 274 -15.55 -15.64 -12.79
C ASP A 274 -14.93 -14.29 -12.40
N CYS A 275 -14.51 -14.16 -11.17
CA CYS A 275 -13.52 -13.16 -10.79
C CYS A 275 -12.14 -13.68 -11.16
N VAL A 276 -11.43 -12.94 -11.97
CA VAL A 276 -10.09 -13.26 -12.48
C VAL A 276 -9.09 -12.29 -11.88
N PHE A 277 -7.98 -12.82 -11.38
CA PHE A 277 -6.85 -12.05 -10.89
C PHE A 277 -5.59 -12.45 -11.66
N GLN A 278 -4.90 -11.45 -12.20
CA GLN A 278 -3.65 -11.59 -12.94
C GLN A 278 -2.55 -10.78 -12.27
N ILE A 279 -1.36 -11.34 -12.16
CA ILE A 279 -0.21 -10.65 -11.59
C ILE A 279 1.01 -10.83 -12.48
N LYS A 280 1.80 -9.77 -12.61
CA LYS A 280 3.02 -9.81 -13.42
C LYS A 280 3.98 -10.91 -12.94
N GLY A 281 4.45 -11.75 -13.87
CA GLY A 281 5.40 -12.83 -13.58
C GLY A 281 4.74 -14.17 -13.24
N VAL A 282 3.41 -14.28 -13.29
CA VAL A 282 2.65 -15.53 -13.16
C VAL A 282 1.83 -15.72 -14.42
N GLU A 283 2.00 -16.86 -15.08
CA GLU A 283 1.33 -17.14 -16.36
C GLU A 283 -0.14 -17.55 -16.17
N GLU A 284 -0.47 -18.19 -15.04
CA GLU A 284 -1.81 -18.72 -14.79
C GLU A 284 -2.69 -17.70 -14.04
N ASP A 285 -3.88 -17.49 -14.60
CA ASP A 285 -4.93 -16.69 -13.96
C ASP A 285 -5.43 -17.34 -12.67
N LEU A 286 -5.57 -16.57 -11.60
CA LEU A 286 -6.28 -17.02 -10.42
C LEU A 286 -7.76 -16.71 -10.55
N THR A 287 -8.61 -17.71 -10.51
CA THR A 287 -10.04 -17.59 -10.79
C THR A 287 -10.90 -18.02 -9.62
N VAL A 288 -11.98 -17.27 -9.37
CA VAL A 288 -13.02 -17.64 -8.39
C VAL A 288 -14.39 -17.47 -9.05
N THR A 289 -15.08 -18.59 -9.27
CA THR A 289 -16.42 -18.59 -9.87
C THR A 289 -17.46 -18.01 -8.91
N LEU A 290 -18.37 -17.21 -9.44
CA LEU A 290 -19.49 -16.64 -8.70
C LEU A 290 -20.46 -17.73 -8.28
N ASP A 291 -20.39 -18.15 -7.04
CA ASP A 291 -21.26 -19.12 -6.41
C ASP A 291 -21.71 -18.62 -5.04
N LYS A 292 -23.00 -18.73 -4.78
CA LYS A 292 -23.62 -18.33 -3.51
C LYS A 292 -23.02 -19.08 -2.31
N SER A 293 -22.52 -20.28 -2.51
CA SER A 293 -21.91 -21.10 -1.47
C SER A 293 -20.54 -20.61 -1.01
N VAL A 294 -19.80 -19.89 -1.87
CA VAL A 294 -18.47 -19.35 -1.56
C VAL A 294 -18.50 -17.89 -1.16
N ILE A 295 -19.63 -17.21 -1.33
CA ILE A 295 -19.78 -15.81 -0.93
C ILE A 295 -19.78 -15.70 0.61
N LEU A 296 -18.85 -14.90 1.14
CA LEU A 296 -18.80 -14.57 2.56
C LEU A 296 -19.70 -13.37 2.87
N LYS A 297 -20.65 -13.55 3.76
CA LYS A 297 -21.51 -12.45 4.22
C LYS A 297 -20.80 -11.58 5.24
N ILE A 298 -20.82 -10.27 5.02
CA ILE A 298 -20.32 -9.29 6.00
C ILE A 298 -21.43 -9.06 7.02
N LEU A 299 -21.24 -9.57 8.24
CA LEU A 299 -22.18 -9.30 9.33
C LEU A 299 -22.02 -7.86 9.83
N LYS A 300 -23.12 -7.13 9.96
CA LYS A 300 -23.12 -5.86 10.70
C LYS A 300 -22.87 -6.17 12.17
N GLN A 301 -21.73 -5.70 12.70
CA GLN A 301 -21.53 -5.72 14.15
C GLN A 301 -22.49 -4.72 14.81
N GLY A 302 -23.21 -5.18 15.83
CA GLY A 302 -23.85 -4.30 16.79
C GLY A 302 -22.79 -3.38 17.43
N ASN A 303 -23.19 -2.16 17.79
CA ASN A 303 -22.44 -0.95 18.13
C ASN A 303 -21.24 -1.01 19.11
N LYS A 304 -20.51 -2.11 19.30
CA LYS A 304 -19.49 -2.24 20.35
C LYS A 304 -18.04 -2.51 19.93
N LEU A 305 -17.75 -2.69 18.63
CA LEU A 305 -16.35 -2.87 18.21
C LEU A 305 -16.05 -1.96 16.99
N LYS A 306 -15.46 -0.80 17.24
CA LYS A 306 -14.89 0.05 16.20
C LYS A 306 -13.67 -0.66 15.60
N GLY A 307 -13.72 -1.01 14.32
CA GLY A 307 -12.53 -1.28 13.52
C GLY A 307 -12.32 -2.68 12.96
N THR A 308 -13.11 -3.71 13.31
CA THR A 308 -12.91 -5.08 12.78
C THR A 308 -14.11 -5.55 11.96
N LYS A 309 -13.91 -5.83 10.67
CA LYS A 309 -14.90 -6.48 9.81
C LYS A 309 -14.77 -8.00 9.99
N VAL A 310 -15.86 -8.66 10.35
CA VAL A 310 -15.91 -10.11 10.51
C VAL A 310 -16.67 -10.74 9.35
N TYR A 311 -16.10 -11.78 8.75
CA TYR A 311 -16.68 -12.51 7.66
C TYR A 311 -17.03 -13.92 8.12
N ILE A 312 -18.29 -14.34 7.98
CA ILE A 312 -18.74 -15.70 8.33
C ILE A 312 -19.39 -16.32 7.09
N ASN A 313 -18.95 -17.53 6.74
CA ASN A 313 -19.61 -18.36 5.75
C ASN A 313 -20.60 -19.29 6.46
N GLU A 314 -21.89 -19.10 6.28
CA GLU A 314 -22.94 -19.90 6.93
C GLU A 314 -22.91 -21.38 6.52
N ASN A 315 -22.31 -21.71 5.38
CA ASN A 315 -22.22 -23.12 4.91
C ASN A 315 -21.08 -23.90 5.59
N LEU A 316 -20.08 -23.22 6.18
CA LEU A 316 -19.00 -23.88 6.93
C LEU A 316 -19.48 -24.53 8.25
N THR A 317 -20.62 -24.09 8.78
CA THR A 317 -21.18 -24.62 10.04
C THR A 317 -21.87 -25.98 9.86
N LYS A 318 -22.30 -26.35 8.66
CA LYS A 318 -23.08 -27.59 8.43
C LYS A 318 -22.31 -28.74 7.78
N GLN A 319 -21.28 -28.47 6.99
CA GLN A 319 -20.60 -29.53 6.20
C GLN A 319 -19.21 -29.99 6.71
N ASN A 320 -18.57 -29.26 7.59
CA ASN A 320 -17.20 -29.58 8.06
C ASN A 320 -17.10 -29.98 9.53
N ALA A 321 -18.07 -30.72 10.05
CA ALA A 321 -18.02 -31.32 11.39
C ALA A 321 -16.90 -32.36 11.60
N SER A 322 -16.19 -32.77 10.53
CA SER A 322 -15.11 -33.79 10.60
C SER A 322 -13.70 -33.20 10.75
N ILE A 323 -13.51 -31.89 10.63
CA ILE A 323 -12.19 -31.29 10.85
C ILE A 323 -12.12 -30.87 12.30
N ALA A 324 -11.25 -31.54 13.06
CA ALA A 324 -11.10 -31.42 14.52
C ALA A 324 -10.99 -29.97 15.02
N TRP A 325 -12.10 -29.41 15.44
CA TRP A 325 -12.16 -28.18 16.20
C TRP A 325 -11.98 -28.52 17.67
N LYS A 326 -10.94 -28.02 18.33
CA LYS A 326 -10.83 -28.06 19.78
C LYS A 326 -11.62 -26.90 20.36
N ALA A 327 -12.83 -27.20 20.86
CA ALA A 327 -13.60 -26.22 21.63
C ALA A 327 -13.13 -26.26 23.08
N ARG A 328 -12.80 -25.12 23.67
CA ARG A 328 -12.62 -24.94 25.10
C ARG A 328 -13.69 -23.99 25.61
N GLN A 329 -14.39 -24.41 26.66
CA GLN A 329 -15.26 -23.52 27.41
C GLN A 329 -14.45 -22.78 28.46
N ILE A 330 -14.48 -21.46 28.45
CA ILE A 330 -13.85 -20.61 29.46
C ILE A 330 -14.98 -19.84 30.17
N LYS A 331 -15.10 -19.99 31.47
CA LYS A 331 -16.01 -19.16 32.28
C LYS A 331 -15.30 -17.83 32.60
N LYS A 332 -15.83 -16.72 32.16
CA LYS A 332 -15.38 -15.40 32.55
C LYS A 332 -16.61 -14.56 32.92
N GLY A 333 -16.65 -14.07 34.17
CA GLY A 333 -17.72 -13.18 34.63
C GLY A 333 -19.14 -13.76 34.61
N GLY A 334 -19.30 -15.07 34.79
CA GLY A 334 -20.61 -15.75 34.86
C GLY A 334 -21.19 -16.14 33.50
N LYS A 335 -20.62 -15.75 32.38
CA LYS A 335 -21.02 -16.12 31.02
C LYS A 335 -20.12 -17.23 30.46
N ILE A 336 -20.70 -18.16 29.68
CA ILE A 336 -19.95 -19.21 29.00
C ILE A 336 -19.43 -18.65 27.69
N VAL A 337 -18.09 -18.58 27.54
CA VAL A 337 -17.40 -18.18 26.33
C VAL A 337 -16.85 -19.43 25.63
N LYS A 338 -17.30 -19.72 24.43
CA LYS A 338 -16.80 -20.85 23.63
C LYS A 338 -15.64 -20.35 22.76
N THR A 339 -14.47 -20.98 22.88
CA THR A 339 -13.30 -20.67 22.04
C THR A 339 -13.10 -21.78 21.00
N TRP A 340 -12.85 -21.39 19.76
CA TRP A 340 -12.59 -22.30 18.65
C TRP A 340 -11.21 -21.98 18.08
N SER A 341 -10.39 -22.99 17.83
CA SER A 341 -9.08 -22.82 17.22
C SER A 341 -8.93 -23.67 15.97
N LYS A 342 -8.47 -23.09 14.89
CA LYS A 342 -8.04 -23.77 13.66
C LYS A 342 -6.80 -23.05 13.13
N ASN A 343 -5.72 -23.80 12.90
CA ASN A 343 -4.48 -23.30 12.27
C ASN A 343 -4.03 -21.93 12.83
N CYS A 344 -3.73 -21.88 14.14
CA CYS A 344 -3.15 -20.71 14.81
C CYS A 344 -4.06 -19.48 15.00
N ARG A 345 -5.37 -19.56 14.75
CA ARG A 345 -6.32 -18.48 15.06
C ARG A 345 -7.33 -18.91 16.12
N ILE A 346 -7.52 -18.07 17.14
CA ILE A 346 -8.52 -18.29 18.20
C ILE A 346 -9.70 -17.36 17.93
N TYR A 347 -10.90 -17.93 17.83
CA TYR A 347 -12.16 -17.19 17.72
C TYR A 347 -12.89 -17.27 19.05
N ILE A 348 -13.23 -16.12 19.63
CA ILE A 348 -14.00 -16.03 20.88
C ILE A 348 -15.45 -15.72 20.49
N LEU A 349 -16.36 -16.63 20.85
CA LEU A 349 -17.78 -16.51 20.56
C LEU A 349 -18.57 -16.40 21.88
N GLU A 350 -19.49 -15.44 21.94
CA GLU A 350 -20.53 -15.37 22.99
C GLU A 350 -21.86 -15.89 22.42
N GLU A 351 -22.65 -16.52 23.26
CA GLU A 351 -23.97 -17.01 22.87
C GLU A 351 -25.01 -15.98 23.32
N GLU A 352 -25.67 -15.33 22.38
CA GLU A 352 -26.78 -14.41 22.63
C GLU A 352 -28.02 -14.96 21.90
N ASP A 353 -29.10 -15.21 22.64
CA ASP A 353 -30.36 -15.79 22.12
C ASP A 353 -30.19 -17.12 21.36
N GLY A 354 -29.31 -18.00 21.83
CA GLY A 354 -29.07 -19.32 21.23
C GLY A 354 -28.27 -19.30 19.94
N LYS A 355 -27.70 -18.16 19.55
CA LYS A 355 -26.84 -18.01 18.36
C LYS A 355 -25.42 -17.59 18.76
N PRO A 356 -24.37 -18.19 18.17
CA PRO A 356 -23.00 -17.79 18.47
C PRO A 356 -22.71 -16.41 17.83
N VAL A 357 -22.26 -15.48 18.66
CA VAL A 357 -21.81 -14.14 18.24
C VAL A 357 -20.30 -14.05 18.46
N LEU A 358 -19.55 -13.74 17.41
CA LEU A 358 -18.09 -13.61 17.49
C LEU A 358 -17.70 -12.31 18.18
N ILE A 359 -16.96 -12.42 19.30
CA ILE A 359 -16.51 -11.28 20.07
C ILE A 359 -15.09 -10.86 19.72
N LYS A 360 -14.18 -11.81 19.45
CA LYS A 360 -12.76 -11.52 19.23
C LYS A 360 -12.04 -12.61 18.46
N THR A 361 -11.12 -12.21 17.56
CA THR A 361 -10.09 -13.07 16.97
C THR A 361 -8.73 -12.75 17.58
N MET A 362 -7.93 -13.75 17.91
CA MET A 362 -6.56 -13.61 18.39
C MET A 362 -5.65 -14.55 17.61
N ASP A 363 -4.53 -14.04 17.13
CA ASP A 363 -3.48 -14.86 16.55
C ASP A 363 -2.61 -15.47 17.64
N ASN A 364 -2.12 -16.68 17.44
CA ASN A 364 -1.42 -17.50 18.45
C ASN A 364 -0.05 -16.95 18.94
N LEU A 365 0.32 -15.73 18.58
CA LEU A 365 1.60 -15.12 18.96
C LEU A 365 1.52 -14.19 20.18
N GLY A 366 0.35 -14.02 20.78
CA GLY A 366 0.19 -13.26 22.02
C GLY A 366 0.26 -14.16 23.25
N LYS A 367 1.38 -14.22 23.94
CA LYS A 367 1.45 -14.74 25.31
C LYS A 367 0.50 -13.91 26.18
N TYR A 368 -0.49 -14.59 26.76
CA TYR A 368 -1.32 -14.00 27.79
C TYR A 368 -0.53 -14.03 29.09
N GLU A 369 0.11 -12.95 29.48
CA GLU A 369 0.46 -12.70 30.88
C GLU A 369 -0.78 -12.13 31.55
N GLY A 370 -1.40 -12.95 32.38
CA GLY A 370 -2.49 -12.53 33.23
C GLY A 370 -1.94 -11.63 34.34
N SER A 371 -2.47 -10.44 34.45
CA SER A 371 -2.44 -9.69 35.70
C SER A 371 -3.77 -9.91 36.43
N THR A 372 -3.63 -10.36 37.65
CA THR A 372 -4.63 -10.49 38.72
C THR A 372 -5.55 -9.27 38.84
#